data_e68921587172d7555c2355d337863c91
#
_entry.id   e68921587172d7555c2355d337863c91
#
_cell.length_a   1.000
_cell.length_b   1.000
_cell.length_c   1.000
_cell.angle_alpha   90.00
_cell.angle_beta   90.00
_cell.angle_gamma   90.00
#
_symmetry.space_group_name_H-M   'P 1'
#
loop_
_entity.id
_entity.type
_entity.pdbx_description
1 polymer ?
#
loop_
_entity_poly.entity_id
_entity_poly.type
_entity_poly.pdbx_seq_one_letter_code
_entity_poly.pdbx_strand_id
1 'polypeptide(L)'
;LLKSISLIVLLACFIFARDEVSVFDMVGEQNTPQKKTINIDDIKKIAPTDEPDYNTVGTQIYENIEPNETKMSVSKIKKSVYVHQIFSLDLKADTGHNLAFDLNLSINANDISWLNPKPNWTPSKKGVYDTTLWFEANKESANIEDITLVLNRNGNFFQKASIKPKLPLIKNLKQAENFSNTVADNLEIKKVKSSKFDDENNLITLELEIKNGNLSSFFIPSNFQKQGIESIKGDYNNQTGNYFIIANNKIKSIEFSYYNLKEAKFKNFNLDVNVQDDDLSTQVNLNPKESEFELYKDITIYSLIAIFLLFFIFKKSYYSLIIAIVFGIYSFYDNKPFSDATLKANSEVKILPTNNSTIFYISDKPQSVKVMSKNNKYTKILLENKNIGWVKNEDME
;
A
#
# COMPACT_ATOMS: atom_id res chain seq x y z
N LEU A 1 -29.21 -41.57 25.66
CA LEU A 1 -28.69 -41.29 24.32
C LEU A 1 -29.46 -40.15 23.62
N LEU A 2 -30.82 -40.17 23.63
CA LEU A 2 -31.63 -39.13 22.97
C LEU A 2 -31.46 -37.73 23.60
N LYS A 3 -31.31 -37.63 24.93
CA LYS A 3 -31.10 -36.35 25.64
C LYS A 3 -29.72 -35.78 25.42
N SER A 4 -28.70 -36.60 25.16
CA SER A 4 -27.33 -36.15 24.87
C SER A 4 -27.19 -35.63 23.45
N ILE A 5 -27.91 -36.20 22.48
CA ILE A 5 -27.90 -35.73 21.07
C ILE A 5 -28.61 -34.38 20.93
N SER A 6 -29.75 -34.19 21.67
CA SER A 6 -30.47 -32.92 21.70
C SER A 6 -29.60 -31.76 22.25
N LEU A 7 -28.75 -32.04 23.24
CA LEU A 7 -27.86 -31.06 23.85
C LEU A 7 -26.73 -30.68 22.90
N ILE A 8 -26.20 -31.62 22.11
CA ILE A 8 -25.12 -31.38 21.13
C ILE A 8 -25.64 -30.54 19.95
N VAL A 9 -26.85 -30.79 19.47
CA VAL A 9 -27.47 -29.99 18.39
C VAL A 9 -27.76 -28.58 18.89
N LEU A 10 -28.19 -28.39 20.12
CA LEU A 10 -28.41 -27.06 20.71
C LEU A 10 -27.09 -26.30 20.91
N LEU A 11 -26.01 -26.98 21.29
CA LEU A 11 -24.67 -26.37 21.43
C LEU A 11 -24.06 -25.97 20.07
N ALA A 12 -24.32 -26.76 19.02
CA ALA A 12 -23.88 -26.43 17.67
C ALA A 12 -24.56 -25.17 17.12
N CYS A 13 -25.82 -24.91 17.47
CA CYS A 13 -26.53 -23.70 17.05
C CYS A 13 -26.00 -22.44 17.74
N PHE A 14 -25.40 -22.53 18.93
CA PHE A 14 -24.81 -21.39 19.63
C PHE A 14 -23.39 -21.01 19.13
N ILE A 15 -22.71 -21.90 18.41
CA ILE A 15 -21.35 -21.65 17.90
C ILE A 15 -21.37 -20.77 16.63
N PHE A 16 -22.49 -20.73 15.91
CA PHE A 16 -22.62 -19.96 14.67
C PHE A 16 -23.28 -18.59 14.84
N ALA A 17 -23.73 -18.24 16.06
CA ALA A 17 -24.23 -16.90 16.36
C ALA A 17 -23.11 -16.03 16.95
N ARG A 18 -21.98 -15.92 16.27
CA ARG A 18 -21.03 -14.83 16.52
C ARG A 18 -21.34 -13.71 15.54
N ASP A 19 -21.83 -12.61 16.08
CA ASP A 19 -21.89 -11.34 15.37
C ASP A 19 -20.51 -11.07 14.75
N GLU A 20 -20.50 -10.79 13.45
CA GLU A 20 -19.32 -10.27 12.78
C GLU A 20 -18.98 -8.92 13.43
N VAL A 21 -17.99 -8.93 14.30
CA VAL A 21 -17.43 -7.69 14.84
C VAL A 21 -16.78 -6.98 13.66
N SER A 22 -17.37 -5.87 13.25
CA SER A 22 -16.79 -5.01 12.21
C SER A 22 -15.37 -4.62 12.61
N VAL A 23 -14.44 -4.65 11.66
CA VAL A 23 -13.04 -4.20 11.85
C VAL A 23 -13.01 -2.75 12.37
N PHE A 24 -14.09 -1.98 12.18
CA PHE A 24 -14.24 -0.62 12.69
C PHE A 24 -14.58 -0.54 14.17
N ASP A 25 -15.10 -1.62 14.79
CA ASP A 25 -15.35 -1.65 16.24
C ASP A 25 -14.07 -1.98 17.05
N MET A 26 -12.98 -2.37 16.38
CA MET A 26 -11.68 -2.58 17.01
C MET A 26 -10.83 -1.30 17.12
N VAL A 27 -11.27 -0.18 16.57
CA VAL A 27 -10.68 1.11 16.88
C VAL A 27 -11.30 1.57 18.20
N GLY A 28 -10.79 1.00 19.29
CA GLY A 28 -11.12 1.47 20.64
C GLY A 28 -10.91 2.96 20.70
N GLU A 29 -11.88 3.63 21.33
CA GLU A 29 -11.74 5.01 21.75
C GLU A 29 -10.31 5.22 22.27
N GLN A 30 -9.55 6.04 21.55
CA GLN A 30 -8.28 6.53 22.06
C GLN A 30 -8.62 7.23 23.38
N ASN A 31 -8.29 6.58 24.49
CA ASN A 31 -8.17 7.23 25.77
C ASN A 31 -7.23 8.41 25.55
N THR A 32 -7.80 9.58 25.36
CA THR A 32 -7.08 10.83 25.49
C THR A 32 -6.38 10.75 26.85
N PRO A 33 -5.04 10.81 26.91
CA PRO A 33 -4.38 10.83 28.19
C PRO A 33 -4.90 12.06 28.92
N GLN A 34 -5.67 11.83 29.98
CA GLN A 34 -6.03 12.90 30.91
C GLN A 34 -4.71 13.55 31.32
N LYS A 35 -4.54 14.80 30.94
CA LYS A 35 -3.45 15.64 31.36
C LYS A 35 -3.55 15.73 32.88
N LYS A 36 -2.85 14.82 33.59
CA LYS A 36 -2.69 14.90 35.04
C LYS A 36 -1.99 16.23 35.29
N THR A 37 -2.74 17.22 35.70
CA THR A 37 -2.20 18.45 36.24
C THR A 37 -1.45 18.03 37.51
N ILE A 38 -0.13 17.95 37.41
CA ILE A 38 0.73 17.73 38.57
C ILE A 38 0.65 19.04 39.36
N ASN A 39 0.10 18.94 40.55
CA ASN A 39 0.01 20.11 41.45
C ASN A 39 1.44 20.45 41.92
N ILE A 40 1.84 21.72 41.82
CA ILE A 40 3.19 22.19 42.21
C ILE A 40 3.51 21.82 43.66
N ASP A 41 2.50 21.71 44.52
CA ASP A 41 2.64 21.30 45.91
C ASP A 41 3.01 19.83 46.11
N ASP A 42 2.67 18.98 45.13
CA ASP A 42 3.08 17.54 45.14
C ASP A 42 4.54 17.36 44.76
N ILE A 43 5.09 18.28 43.95
CA ILE A 43 6.52 18.25 43.58
C ILE A 43 7.39 18.63 44.77
N LYS A 44 6.93 19.55 45.63
CA LYS A 44 7.68 19.94 46.82
C LYS A 44 7.80 18.85 47.88
N LYS A 45 6.91 17.85 47.87
CA LYS A 45 6.97 16.72 48.81
C LYS A 45 7.94 15.62 48.40
N ILE A 46 8.44 15.64 47.16
CA ILE A 46 9.33 14.60 46.60
C ILE A 46 10.80 15.10 46.60
N ALA A 47 11.01 16.41 46.78
CA ALA A 47 12.39 16.92 46.90
C ALA A 47 12.91 16.61 48.32
N PRO A 48 14.07 15.90 48.42
CA PRO A 48 14.69 15.67 49.73
C PRO A 48 15.07 17.03 50.34
N THR A 49 14.48 17.35 51.47
CA THR A 49 14.70 18.62 52.18
C THR A 49 15.97 18.65 53.02
N ASP A 50 16.76 17.55 53.05
CA ASP A 50 17.93 17.40 53.91
C ASP A 50 19.13 16.80 53.19
N GLU A 51 19.39 17.22 51.93
CA GLU A 51 20.74 17.01 51.42
C GLU A 51 21.62 18.13 52.00
N PRO A 52 22.73 17.77 52.76
CA PRO A 52 23.67 18.78 53.14
C PRO A 52 24.20 19.45 51.88
N ASP A 53 24.24 20.79 51.89
CA ASP A 53 24.90 21.61 50.87
C ASP A 53 26.38 21.19 50.78
N TYR A 54 26.65 20.08 50.14
CA TYR A 54 27.94 19.88 49.54
C TYR A 54 28.02 20.92 48.42
N ASN A 55 28.74 22.00 48.66
CA ASN A 55 29.35 22.81 47.63
C ASN A 55 30.34 21.91 46.86
N THR A 56 29.85 20.88 46.27
CA THR A 56 30.44 20.32 45.09
C THR A 56 30.24 21.40 44.02
N VAL A 57 31.22 22.30 43.96
CA VAL A 57 31.53 22.90 42.66
C VAL A 57 31.45 21.75 41.71
N GLY A 58 30.34 21.69 40.99
CA GLY A 58 30.13 20.67 39.99
C GLY A 58 31.23 20.84 38.97
N THR A 59 32.31 20.16 39.16
CA THR A 59 33.15 19.72 38.09
C THR A 59 32.21 18.81 37.30
N GLN A 60 31.43 19.38 36.40
CA GLN A 60 30.98 18.65 35.23
C GLN A 60 32.32 18.09 34.67
N ILE A 61 32.55 16.80 34.90
CA ILE A 61 33.59 16.07 34.21
C ILE A 61 33.12 16.09 32.75
N TYR A 62 33.38 17.19 32.08
CA TYR A 62 33.47 17.20 30.65
C TYR A 62 34.69 16.33 30.39
N GLU A 63 34.47 15.07 30.10
CA GLU A 63 35.51 14.27 29.47
C GLU A 63 36.02 15.13 28.34
N ASN A 64 37.23 15.63 28.47
CA ASN A 64 37.91 16.44 27.47
C ASN A 64 38.21 15.44 26.32
N ILE A 65 37.18 15.27 25.48
CA ILE A 65 37.30 14.40 24.31
C ILE A 65 38.19 15.18 23.37
N GLU A 66 39.48 14.77 23.33
CA GLU A 66 40.39 15.31 22.33
C GLU A 66 39.75 15.03 20.94
N PRO A 67 39.53 16.08 20.12
CA PRO A 67 38.85 15.90 18.86
C PRO A 67 39.77 15.18 17.87
N ASN A 68 39.66 13.86 17.82
CA ASN A 68 40.22 13.11 16.69
C ASN A 68 39.44 13.50 15.45
N GLU A 69 40.15 13.77 14.37
CA GLU A 69 39.51 14.18 13.12
C GLU A 69 38.64 13.05 12.54
N THR A 70 37.41 13.37 12.22
CA THR A 70 36.54 12.47 11.45
C THR A 70 37.08 12.32 10.03
N LYS A 71 37.29 11.09 9.59
CA LYS A 71 37.79 10.75 8.26
C LYS A 71 36.71 10.08 7.43
N MET A 72 36.61 10.51 6.19
CA MET A 72 35.70 9.93 5.22
C MET A 72 36.48 9.32 4.06
N SER A 73 36.00 8.19 3.55
CA SER A 73 36.55 7.56 2.34
C SER A 73 35.46 6.94 1.51
N VAL A 74 35.63 6.93 0.20
CA VAL A 74 34.70 6.35 -0.77
C VAL A 74 35.38 5.18 -1.48
N SER A 75 34.68 4.09 -1.63
CA SER A 75 35.13 2.88 -2.32
C SER A 75 34.12 2.38 -3.35
N LYS A 76 34.51 1.36 -4.11
CA LYS A 76 33.66 0.67 -5.12
C LYS A 76 33.06 1.58 -6.18
N ILE A 77 33.88 2.39 -6.83
CA ILE A 77 33.44 3.26 -7.91
C ILE A 77 33.47 2.46 -9.23
N LYS A 78 32.33 2.41 -9.94
CA LYS A 78 32.28 1.89 -11.32
C LYS A 78 33.18 2.73 -12.23
N LYS A 79 33.77 2.13 -13.28
CA LYS A 79 34.61 2.87 -14.24
C LYS A 79 33.80 3.86 -15.06
N SER A 80 32.62 3.44 -15.53
CA SER A 80 31.70 4.29 -16.27
C SER A 80 30.25 3.86 -16.05
N VAL A 81 29.34 4.83 -16.23
CA VAL A 81 27.87 4.65 -16.21
C VAL A 81 27.26 5.46 -17.34
N TYR A 82 26.04 5.14 -17.69
CA TYR A 82 25.26 5.94 -18.64
C TYR A 82 24.38 6.96 -17.92
N VAL A 83 23.99 8.02 -18.63
CA VAL A 83 22.92 8.92 -18.18
C VAL A 83 21.66 8.08 -17.91
N HIS A 84 20.93 8.37 -16.84
CA HIS A 84 19.80 7.59 -16.28
C HIS A 84 20.15 6.21 -15.74
N GLN A 85 21.43 5.85 -15.68
CA GLN A 85 21.86 4.64 -14.99
C GLN A 85 22.12 4.93 -13.52
N ILE A 86 21.58 4.06 -12.64
CA ILE A 86 21.91 4.12 -11.22
C ILE A 86 23.34 3.63 -10.95
N PHE A 87 23.97 4.25 -9.98
CA PHE A 87 25.26 3.82 -9.47
C PHE A 87 25.36 4.06 -7.96
N SER A 88 26.21 3.33 -7.31
CA SER A 88 26.43 3.45 -5.87
C SER A 88 27.85 3.87 -5.55
N LEU A 89 28.00 4.57 -4.43
CA LEU A 89 29.26 4.85 -3.76
C LEU A 89 29.19 4.27 -2.35
N ASP A 90 30.14 3.42 -1.99
CA ASP A 90 30.25 2.95 -0.61
C ASP A 90 31.05 3.97 0.17
N LEU A 91 30.41 4.60 1.13
CA LEU A 91 30.98 5.63 2.00
C LEU A 91 31.31 5.02 3.35
N LYS A 92 32.54 5.24 3.80
CA LYS A 92 33.02 4.90 5.12
C LYS A 92 33.35 6.16 5.91
N ALA A 93 32.82 6.25 7.13
CA ALA A 93 33.07 7.32 8.08
C ALA A 93 33.77 6.74 9.32
N ASP A 94 34.97 7.23 9.61
CA ASP A 94 35.68 6.96 10.84
C ASP A 94 35.61 8.22 11.72
N THR A 95 34.84 8.14 12.79
CA THR A 95 34.62 9.28 13.70
C THR A 95 35.81 9.55 14.61
N GLY A 96 36.81 8.65 14.65
CA GLY A 96 37.93 8.72 15.57
C GLY A 96 37.57 8.47 17.04
N HIS A 97 36.29 8.26 17.35
CA HIS A 97 35.76 8.16 18.71
C HIS A 97 34.88 6.92 18.86
N ASN A 98 34.93 6.32 20.06
CA ASN A 98 34.08 5.20 20.44
C ASN A 98 32.79 5.66 21.12
N LEU A 99 32.13 6.66 20.53
CA LEU A 99 30.91 7.28 21.00
C LEU A 99 29.78 7.10 19.99
N ALA A 100 28.58 7.13 20.47
CA ALA A 100 27.40 7.16 19.57
C ALA A 100 27.16 8.58 19.07
N PHE A 101 26.96 8.70 17.76
CA PHE A 101 26.66 9.95 17.07
C PHE A 101 25.43 9.80 16.17
N ASP A 102 24.71 10.90 15.99
CA ASP A 102 23.76 11.05 14.91
C ASP A 102 24.53 11.49 13.66
N LEU A 103 24.48 10.65 12.63
CA LEU A 103 25.23 10.81 11.37
C LEU A 103 24.30 11.44 10.32
N ASN A 104 24.50 12.72 10.04
CA ASN A 104 23.71 13.46 9.07
C ASN A 104 24.54 13.78 7.82
N LEU A 105 24.06 13.33 6.67
CA LEU A 105 24.70 13.62 5.38
C LEU A 105 24.00 14.76 4.64
N SER A 106 24.79 15.56 3.96
CA SER A 106 24.34 16.47 2.92
C SER A 106 25.24 16.34 1.69
N ILE A 107 24.68 16.49 0.51
CA ILE A 107 25.38 16.32 -0.76
C ILE A 107 25.12 17.55 -1.61
N ASN A 108 26.20 18.19 -2.08
CA ASN A 108 26.16 19.25 -3.06
C ASN A 108 26.48 18.65 -4.43
N ALA A 109 25.47 18.58 -5.30
CA ALA A 109 25.58 17.93 -6.60
C ALA A 109 24.81 18.68 -7.68
N ASN A 110 25.32 18.63 -8.91
CA ASN A 110 24.72 19.22 -10.09
C ASN A 110 24.32 18.11 -11.07
N ASP A 111 23.08 18.14 -11.55
CA ASP A 111 22.52 17.16 -12.51
C ASP A 111 22.62 15.69 -12.03
N ILE A 112 22.64 15.46 -10.72
CA ILE A 112 22.61 14.13 -10.06
C ILE A 112 21.44 14.08 -9.10
N SER A 113 20.66 13.02 -9.18
CA SER A 113 19.64 12.69 -8.21
C SER A 113 20.22 11.77 -7.11
N TRP A 114 20.17 12.20 -5.86
CA TRP A 114 20.49 11.35 -4.72
C TRP A 114 19.26 10.56 -4.32
N LEU A 115 19.29 9.25 -4.48
CA LEU A 115 18.11 8.38 -4.42
C LEU A 115 17.75 7.94 -3.00
N ASN A 116 18.71 7.91 -2.07
CA ASN A 116 18.51 7.52 -0.67
C ASN A 116 18.98 8.61 0.32
N PRO A 117 18.27 9.73 0.46
CA PRO A 117 18.71 10.87 1.28
C PRO A 117 18.89 10.57 2.77
N LYS A 118 18.33 9.49 3.26
CA LYS A 118 18.49 8.97 4.62
C LYS A 118 19.07 7.56 4.54
N PRO A 119 20.38 7.43 4.27
CA PRO A 119 21.00 6.13 4.13
C PRO A 119 21.12 5.42 5.47
N ASN A 120 21.03 4.10 5.46
CA ASN A 120 21.25 3.30 6.66
C ASN A 120 22.74 3.17 6.95
N TRP A 121 23.16 3.56 8.13
CA TRP A 121 24.52 3.39 8.62
C TRP A 121 24.67 2.05 9.33
N THR A 122 25.70 1.29 8.96
CA THR A 122 26.06 0.02 9.60
C THR A 122 27.40 0.18 10.33
N PRO A 123 27.48 -0.08 11.65
CA PRO A 123 28.75 -0.06 12.34
C PRO A 123 29.60 -1.26 11.90
N SER A 124 30.81 -0.99 11.38
CA SER A 124 31.76 -2.04 10.99
C SER A 124 32.82 -2.30 12.07
N LYS A 125 33.20 -1.26 12.80
CA LYS A 125 34.06 -1.29 13.97
C LYS A 125 33.65 -0.19 14.94
N LYS A 126 34.28 -0.16 16.14
CA LYS A 126 34.06 0.94 17.09
C LYS A 126 34.42 2.28 16.43
N GLY A 127 33.46 3.20 16.40
CA GLY A 127 33.62 4.51 15.77
C GLY A 127 33.66 4.54 14.24
N VAL A 128 33.51 3.40 13.57
CA VAL A 128 33.55 3.31 12.11
C VAL A 128 32.21 2.83 11.58
N TYR A 129 31.65 3.59 10.63
CA TYR A 129 30.35 3.37 10.05
C TYR A 129 30.46 3.27 8.53
N ASP A 130 29.77 2.32 7.95
CA ASP A 130 29.69 2.13 6.51
C ASP A 130 28.25 2.38 6.03
N THR A 131 28.11 2.97 4.85
CA THR A 131 26.82 3.14 4.17
C THR A 131 26.99 3.14 2.66
N THR A 132 25.93 2.80 1.94
CA THR A 132 25.88 2.87 0.47
C THR A 132 24.98 4.02 0.04
N LEU A 133 25.51 4.93 -0.75
CA LEU A 133 24.80 6.03 -1.34
C LEU A 133 24.44 5.69 -2.78
N TRP A 134 23.17 5.88 -3.14
CA TRP A 134 22.65 5.59 -4.48
C TRP A 134 22.37 6.88 -5.23
N PHE A 135 22.80 6.91 -6.50
CA PHE A 135 22.70 8.08 -7.37
C PHE A 135 22.22 7.70 -8.77
N GLU A 136 21.62 8.66 -9.44
CA GLU A 136 21.32 8.65 -10.86
C GLU A 136 21.84 9.91 -11.51
N ALA A 137 22.62 9.79 -12.59
CA ALA A 137 23.10 10.93 -13.35
C ALA A 137 22.04 11.35 -14.38
N ASN A 138 21.63 12.61 -14.35
CA ASN A 138 20.61 13.14 -15.26
C ASN A 138 21.20 13.71 -16.56
N LYS A 139 22.50 14.05 -16.55
CA LYS A 139 23.26 14.54 -17.70
C LYS A 139 24.68 14.01 -17.69
N GLU A 140 25.35 14.09 -18.83
CA GLU A 140 26.77 13.74 -18.97
C GLU A 140 27.69 14.67 -18.15
N SER A 141 27.29 15.92 -17.95
CA SER A 141 28.01 16.93 -17.15
C SER A 141 27.80 16.76 -15.63
N ALA A 142 27.04 15.75 -15.20
CA ALA A 142 26.67 15.56 -13.81
C ALA A 142 27.88 15.40 -12.89
N ASN A 143 27.87 16.09 -11.74
CA ASN A 143 28.98 16.12 -10.81
C ASN A 143 28.52 16.20 -9.36
N ILE A 144 29.33 15.65 -8.44
CA ILE A 144 29.19 15.85 -7.00
C ILE A 144 30.37 16.73 -6.57
N GLU A 145 30.07 17.90 -6.04
CA GLU A 145 31.06 18.85 -5.57
C GLU A 145 31.64 18.39 -4.24
N ASP A 146 30.76 18.07 -3.31
CA ASP A 146 31.15 17.52 -2.01
C ASP A 146 30.04 16.65 -1.38
N ILE A 147 30.47 15.72 -0.54
CA ILE A 147 29.65 14.98 0.41
C ILE A 147 30.09 15.41 1.81
N THR A 148 29.17 15.98 2.57
CA THR A 148 29.43 16.49 3.90
C THR A 148 28.71 15.65 4.95
N LEU A 149 29.47 15.17 5.94
CA LEU A 149 28.97 14.48 7.13
C LEU A 149 29.01 15.42 8.32
N VAL A 150 27.90 15.57 9.00
CA VAL A 150 27.78 16.28 10.26
C VAL A 150 27.50 15.26 11.36
N LEU A 151 28.37 15.22 12.35
CA LEU A 151 28.21 14.43 13.56
C LEU A 151 27.52 15.29 14.62
N ASN A 152 26.40 14.80 15.14
CA ASN A 152 25.74 15.40 16.28
C ASN A 152 25.75 14.42 17.47
N ARG A 153 25.81 14.95 18.69
CA ARG A 153 25.69 14.20 19.93
C ARG A 153 24.72 14.89 20.87
N ASN A 154 23.73 14.19 21.36
CA ASN A 154 22.68 14.74 22.23
C ASN A 154 22.04 16.02 21.68
N GLY A 155 21.78 16.04 20.36
CA GLY A 155 21.19 17.18 19.65
C GLY A 155 22.15 18.34 19.38
N ASN A 156 23.40 18.31 19.84
CA ASN A 156 24.39 19.35 19.63
C ASN A 156 25.40 18.97 18.54
N PHE A 157 25.84 19.96 17.78
CA PHE A 157 26.91 19.80 16.81
C PHE A 157 28.20 19.35 17.50
N PHE A 158 28.83 18.31 16.94
CA PHE A 158 30.10 17.83 17.43
C PHE A 158 31.24 18.10 16.43
N GLN A 159 31.12 17.60 15.20
CA GLN A 159 32.17 17.73 14.18
C GLN A 159 31.56 17.64 12.78
N LYS A 160 32.28 18.17 11.79
CA LYS A 160 31.94 18.14 10.37
C LYS A 160 33.14 17.64 9.57
N ALA A 161 32.91 16.74 8.61
CA ALA A 161 33.87 16.30 7.62
C ALA A 161 33.27 16.39 6.23
N SER A 162 34.11 16.69 5.23
CA SER A 162 33.67 16.75 3.83
C SER A 162 34.66 16.01 2.93
N ILE A 163 34.14 15.38 1.88
CA ILE A 163 34.94 14.71 0.86
C ILE A 163 34.41 15.00 -0.53
N LYS A 164 35.30 15.24 -1.48
CA LYS A 164 34.96 15.27 -2.90
C LYS A 164 35.16 13.88 -3.49
N PRO A 165 34.09 13.14 -3.83
CA PRO A 165 34.21 11.80 -4.36
C PRO A 165 34.72 11.83 -5.79
N LYS A 166 35.46 10.77 -6.18
CA LYS A 166 35.70 10.51 -7.60
C LYS A 166 34.44 9.84 -8.18
N LEU A 167 33.90 10.39 -9.26
CA LEU A 167 32.73 9.83 -9.95
C LEU A 167 33.14 8.87 -11.08
N PRO A 168 32.23 7.95 -11.48
CA PRO A 168 32.40 7.20 -12.71
C PRO A 168 32.33 8.14 -13.91
N LEU A 169 32.93 7.75 -15.04
CA LEU A 169 32.76 8.47 -16.30
C LEU A 169 31.30 8.31 -16.75
N ILE A 170 30.58 9.43 -16.83
CA ILE A 170 29.18 9.43 -17.27
C ILE A 170 29.17 9.53 -18.79
N LYS A 171 28.45 8.64 -19.46
CA LYS A 171 28.34 8.55 -20.91
C LYS A 171 26.93 8.82 -21.36
N ASN A 172 26.77 9.59 -22.42
CA ASN A 172 25.45 9.76 -23.01
C ASN A 172 25.10 8.56 -23.89
N LEU A 173 23.79 8.23 -23.97
CA LEU A 173 23.24 7.24 -24.89
C LEU A 173 22.73 7.97 -26.12
N LYS A 174 22.94 7.40 -27.31
CA LYS A 174 22.16 7.82 -28.48
C LYS A 174 20.72 7.39 -28.22
N GLN A 175 19.89 8.37 -27.86
CA GLN A 175 18.51 8.10 -27.44
C GLN A 175 17.69 7.56 -28.61
N ALA A 176 16.86 6.53 -28.33
CA ALA A 176 15.79 6.11 -29.22
C ALA A 176 14.62 7.10 -29.09
N GLU A 177 13.79 7.21 -30.13
CA GLU A 177 12.67 8.17 -30.16
C GLU A 177 11.70 8.01 -28.97
N ASN A 178 11.48 6.78 -28.51
CA ASN A 178 10.54 6.45 -27.42
C ASN A 178 11.26 6.02 -26.13
N PHE A 179 12.40 6.64 -25.81
CA PHE A 179 13.19 6.26 -24.65
C PHE A 179 12.53 6.70 -23.34
N SER A 180 12.27 5.74 -22.45
CA SER A 180 11.57 5.93 -21.16
C SER A 180 12.46 6.45 -20.03
N ASN A 181 13.63 7.04 -20.32
CA ASN A 181 14.64 7.44 -19.31
C ASN A 181 15.10 6.30 -18.40
N THR A 182 14.98 5.05 -18.86
CA THR A 182 15.29 3.89 -18.06
C THR A 182 16.48 3.13 -18.58
N VAL A 183 17.49 2.99 -17.73
CA VAL A 183 18.71 2.22 -17.99
C VAL A 183 18.83 1.16 -16.89
N ALA A 184 18.76 -0.11 -17.26
CA ALA A 184 18.68 -1.20 -16.31
C ALA A 184 19.24 -2.51 -16.87
N ASP A 185 19.52 -3.47 -16.01
CA ASP A 185 19.86 -4.83 -16.42
C ASP A 185 18.68 -5.56 -17.06
N ASN A 186 17.49 -5.30 -16.56
CA ASN A 186 16.23 -5.81 -17.10
C ASN A 186 15.06 -4.94 -16.69
N LEU A 187 14.09 -4.77 -17.59
CA LEU A 187 12.78 -4.20 -17.33
C LEU A 187 11.73 -5.16 -17.89
N GLU A 188 10.77 -5.54 -17.08
CA GLU A 188 9.65 -6.40 -17.44
C GLU A 188 8.32 -5.75 -17.08
N ILE A 189 7.33 -5.97 -17.94
CA ILE A 189 5.95 -5.63 -17.67
C ILE A 189 5.25 -6.91 -17.20
N LYS A 190 4.91 -6.97 -15.92
CA LYS A 190 4.25 -8.14 -15.32
C LYS A 190 2.77 -8.18 -15.64
N LYS A 191 2.14 -7.01 -15.70
CA LYS A 191 0.70 -6.89 -15.92
C LYS A 191 0.37 -5.57 -16.60
N VAL A 192 -0.61 -5.64 -17.49
CA VAL A 192 -1.26 -4.48 -18.11
C VAL A 192 -2.75 -4.55 -17.82
N LYS A 193 -3.32 -3.47 -17.35
CA LYS A 193 -4.75 -3.30 -17.23
C LYS A 193 -5.16 -2.01 -17.90
N SER A 194 -6.28 -2.03 -18.60
CA SER A 194 -6.86 -0.84 -19.23
C SER A 194 -8.34 -0.82 -18.90
N SER A 195 -8.81 0.28 -18.34
CA SER A 195 -10.21 0.52 -17.98
C SER A 195 -10.67 1.90 -18.48
N LYS A 196 -11.95 2.11 -18.61
CA LYS A 196 -12.51 3.42 -18.91
C LYS A 196 -12.27 4.35 -17.70
N PHE A 197 -11.68 5.51 -17.92
CA PHE A 197 -11.51 6.54 -16.89
C PHE A 197 -12.66 7.55 -16.90
N ASP A 198 -12.96 8.11 -18.08
CA ASP A 198 -14.10 8.97 -18.35
C ASP A 198 -14.58 8.74 -19.80
N ASP A 199 -15.43 9.61 -20.36
CA ASP A 199 -15.98 9.43 -21.70
C ASP A 199 -14.95 9.61 -22.82
N GLU A 200 -13.88 10.34 -22.56
CA GLU A 200 -12.82 10.65 -23.54
C GLU A 200 -11.51 9.92 -23.29
N ASN A 201 -11.31 9.41 -22.06
CA ASN A 201 -10.02 8.88 -21.63
C ASN A 201 -10.14 7.48 -21.03
N ASN A 202 -9.05 6.72 -21.18
CA ASN A 202 -8.82 5.44 -20.54
C ASN A 202 -7.73 5.55 -19.50
N LEU A 203 -7.84 4.79 -18.42
CA LEU A 203 -6.79 4.55 -17.42
C LEU A 203 -6.07 3.25 -17.78
N ILE A 204 -4.78 3.34 -18.03
CA ILE A 204 -3.90 2.18 -18.25
C ILE A 204 -2.96 2.08 -17.05
N THR A 205 -2.88 0.92 -16.45
CA THR A 205 -1.98 0.63 -15.33
C THR A 205 -1.00 -0.47 -15.75
N LEU A 206 0.28 -0.21 -15.55
CA LEU A 206 1.36 -1.14 -15.82
C LEU A 206 2.01 -1.55 -14.49
N GLU A 207 2.09 -2.85 -14.24
CA GLU A 207 2.93 -3.40 -13.18
C GLU A 207 4.31 -3.69 -13.76
N LEU A 208 5.31 -2.94 -13.31
CA LEU A 208 6.68 -2.97 -13.79
C LEU A 208 7.59 -3.68 -12.78
N GLU A 209 8.51 -4.50 -13.27
CA GLU A 209 9.65 -5.02 -12.49
C GLU A 209 10.95 -4.60 -13.17
N ILE A 210 11.86 -3.98 -12.39
CA ILE A 210 13.16 -3.53 -12.88
C ILE A 210 14.30 -4.12 -12.03
N LYS A 211 15.38 -4.54 -12.69
CA LYS A 211 16.60 -5.03 -12.04
C LYS A 211 17.76 -4.09 -12.31
N ASN A 212 18.45 -3.68 -11.23
CA ASN A 212 19.55 -2.72 -11.26
C ASN A 212 19.17 -1.44 -12.03
N GLY A 213 18.05 -0.83 -11.64
CA GLY A 213 17.51 0.37 -12.26
C GLY A 213 16.67 1.18 -11.28
N ASN A 214 16.09 2.28 -11.75
CA ASN A 214 15.24 3.17 -10.96
C ASN A 214 13.91 3.41 -11.67
N LEU A 215 12.81 3.00 -11.03
CA LEU A 215 11.46 3.26 -11.56
C LEU A 215 11.00 4.69 -11.33
N SER A 216 11.60 5.44 -10.40
CA SER A 216 11.16 6.82 -10.11
C SER A 216 11.38 7.77 -11.29
N SER A 217 12.34 7.48 -12.15
CA SER A 217 12.64 8.26 -13.37
C SER A 217 11.96 7.71 -14.63
N PHE A 218 11.25 6.59 -14.52
CA PHE A 218 10.52 6.01 -15.64
C PHE A 218 9.44 6.96 -16.16
N PHE A 219 9.47 7.25 -17.45
CA PHE A 219 8.53 8.15 -18.10
C PHE A 219 8.36 7.76 -19.57
N ILE A 220 7.13 7.60 -20.05
CA ILE A 220 6.86 7.28 -21.45
C ILE A 220 6.72 8.60 -22.24
N PRO A 221 7.58 8.87 -23.23
CA PRO A 221 7.59 10.14 -23.96
C PRO A 221 6.45 10.19 -25.00
N SER A 222 5.22 10.31 -24.53
CA SER A 222 4.01 10.41 -25.34
C SER A 222 3.09 11.48 -24.77
N ASN A 223 2.24 12.05 -25.62
CA ASN A 223 1.31 13.10 -25.22
C ASN A 223 0.08 12.51 -24.52
N PHE A 224 0.28 12.05 -23.28
CA PHE A 224 -0.80 11.59 -22.40
C PHE A 224 -1.33 12.76 -21.56
N GLN A 225 -2.62 12.66 -21.15
CA GLN A 225 -3.21 13.66 -20.26
C GLN A 225 -2.48 13.69 -18.90
N LYS A 226 -2.18 12.50 -18.36
CA LYS A 226 -1.42 12.33 -17.12
C LYS A 226 -0.74 10.98 -17.09
N GLN A 227 0.44 10.92 -16.48
CA GLN A 227 1.15 9.65 -16.24
C GLN A 227 2.09 9.79 -15.05
N GLY A 228 2.47 8.67 -14.45
CA GLY A 228 3.42 8.66 -13.34
C GLY A 228 3.45 7.33 -12.59
N ILE A 229 4.42 7.23 -11.69
CA ILE A 229 4.52 6.11 -10.75
C ILE A 229 3.58 6.36 -9.57
N GLU A 230 2.75 5.38 -9.27
CA GLU A 230 1.86 5.38 -8.10
C GLU A 230 2.56 4.83 -6.87
N SER A 231 3.30 3.73 -7.02
CA SER A 231 3.99 3.07 -5.91
C SER A 231 5.24 2.34 -6.38
N ILE A 232 6.27 2.30 -5.54
CA ILE A 232 7.49 1.52 -5.74
C ILE A 232 7.74 0.69 -4.49
N LYS A 233 8.12 -0.58 -4.68
CA LYS A 233 8.55 -1.52 -3.64
C LYS A 233 9.87 -2.16 -4.02
N GLY A 234 10.65 -2.57 -3.02
CA GLY A 234 11.96 -3.18 -3.24
C GLY A 234 13.12 -2.20 -3.08
N ASP A 235 14.30 -2.61 -3.52
CA ASP A 235 15.53 -1.84 -3.50
C ASP A 235 16.06 -1.62 -4.93
N TYR A 236 17.18 -0.89 -5.08
CA TYR A 236 17.72 -0.58 -6.40
C TYR A 236 18.27 -1.79 -7.17
N ASN A 237 18.42 -2.95 -6.53
CA ASN A 237 18.77 -4.20 -7.21
C ASN A 237 17.54 -4.84 -7.86
N ASN A 238 16.37 -4.71 -7.21
CA ASN A 238 15.09 -5.21 -7.72
C ASN A 238 13.93 -4.38 -7.19
N GLN A 239 13.29 -3.61 -8.07
CA GLN A 239 12.11 -2.83 -7.77
C GLN A 239 10.90 -3.35 -8.53
N THR A 240 9.75 -3.29 -7.90
CA THR A 240 8.45 -3.43 -8.54
C THR A 240 7.66 -2.15 -8.34
N GLY A 241 6.89 -1.74 -9.33
CA GLY A 241 6.10 -0.52 -9.23
C GLY A 241 4.88 -0.53 -10.13
N ASN A 242 3.89 0.26 -9.73
CA ASN A 242 2.70 0.50 -10.53
C ASN A 242 2.84 1.87 -11.22
N TYR A 243 2.73 1.86 -12.54
CA TYR A 243 2.72 3.06 -13.37
C TYR A 243 1.34 3.25 -13.97
N PHE A 244 0.81 4.47 -13.90
CA PHE A 244 -0.49 4.79 -14.47
C PHE A 244 -0.35 5.77 -15.64
N ILE A 245 -1.26 5.65 -16.59
CA ILE A 245 -1.38 6.50 -17.77
C ILE A 245 -2.86 6.84 -17.94
N ILE A 246 -3.19 8.12 -18.04
CA ILE A 246 -4.49 8.58 -18.50
C ILE A 246 -4.31 9.06 -19.94
N ALA A 247 -4.89 8.33 -20.88
CA ALA A 247 -4.72 8.52 -22.28
C ALA A 247 -6.07 8.61 -23.00
N ASN A 248 -6.14 9.38 -24.09
CA ASN A 248 -7.34 9.47 -24.90
C ASN A 248 -7.78 8.07 -25.40
N ASN A 249 -9.08 7.81 -25.40
CA ASN A 249 -9.69 6.51 -25.76
C ASN A 249 -9.41 6.07 -27.22
N LYS A 250 -8.91 6.99 -28.08
CA LYS A 250 -8.47 6.71 -29.45
C LYS A 250 -7.11 6.03 -29.52
N ILE A 251 -6.31 6.11 -28.45
CA ILE A 251 -4.98 5.47 -28.39
C ILE A 251 -5.18 3.96 -28.26
N LYS A 252 -4.68 3.21 -29.25
CA LYS A 252 -4.80 1.75 -29.33
C LYS A 252 -3.53 1.02 -28.94
N SER A 253 -2.38 1.68 -28.99
CA SER A 253 -1.10 1.12 -28.59
C SER A 253 -0.23 2.14 -27.90
N ILE A 254 0.64 1.67 -27.00
CA ILE A 254 1.64 2.47 -26.29
C ILE A 254 2.99 1.86 -26.58
N GLU A 255 3.90 2.68 -27.12
CA GLU A 255 5.25 2.27 -27.46
C GLU A 255 6.27 3.03 -26.62
N PHE A 256 7.24 2.31 -26.09
CA PHE A 256 8.38 2.88 -25.40
C PHE A 256 9.59 1.93 -25.42
N SER A 257 10.74 2.45 -25.08
CA SER A 257 11.98 1.68 -25.01
C SER A 257 12.75 1.94 -23.73
N TYR A 258 13.58 0.99 -23.32
CA TYR A 258 14.59 1.16 -22.28
C TYR A 258 15.94 0.64 -22.77
N TYR A 259 17.02 1.09 -22.16
CA TYR A 259 18.36 0.60 -22.48
C TYR A 259 18.72 -0.58 -21.57
N ASN A 260 18.91 -1.75 -22.17
CA ASN A 260 19.34 -2.96 -21.47
C ASN A 260 20.86 -2.99 -21.34
N LEU A 261 21.38 -2.96 -20.11
CA LEU A 261 22.80 -2.91 -19.80
C LEU A 261 23.53 -4.23 -20.15
N LYS A 262 22.86 -5.37 -20.00
CA LYS A 262 23.46 -6.70 -20.28
C LYS A 262 23.63 -6.94 -21.76
N GLU A 263 22.66 -6.49 -22.55
CA GLU A 263 22.67 -6.69 -24.00
C GLU A 263 23.26 -5.46 -24.75
N ALA A 264 23.53 -4.40 -24.01
CA ALA A 264 24.05 -3.12 -24.53
C ALA A 264 23.26 -2.57 -25.72
N LYS A 265 21.91 -2.69 -25.65
CA LYS A 265 20.99 -2.24 -26.70
C LYS A 265 19.66 -1.76 -26.14
N PHE A 266 18.93 -0.97 -26.94
CA PHE A 266 17.55 -0.63 -26.62
C PHE A 266 16.62 -1.81 -26.84
N LYS A 267 15.70 -2.00 -25.92
CA LYS A 267 14.57 -2.93 -26.04
C LYS A 267 13.28 -2.14 -26.11
N ASN A 268 12.45 -2.46 -27.09
CA ASN A 268 11.19 -1.79 -27.33
C ASN A 268 10.04 -2.63 -26.74
N PHE A 269 9.07 -1.93 -26.19
CA PHE A 269 7.76 -2.47 -25.81
C PHE A 269 6.70 -1.86 -26.72
N ASN A 270 5.77 -2.70 -27.14
CA ASN A 270 4.55 -2.28 -27.81
C ASN A 270 3.38 -2.96 -27.09
N LEU A 271 2.51 -2.15 -26.48
CA LEU A 271 1.42 -2.58 -25.63
C LEU A 271 0.10 -2.24 -26.30
N ASP A 272 -0.70 -3.23 -26.59
CA ASP A 272 -2.07 -3.03 -27.07
C ASP A 272 -2.96 -2.56 -25.90
N VAL A 273 -3.68 -1.47 -26.11
CA VAL A 273 -4.65 -0.92 -25.15
C VAL A 273 -6.00 -1.58 -25.40
N ASN A 274 -6.22 -2.74 -24.80
CA ASN A 274 -7.51 -3.40 -24.79
C ASN A 274 -8.27 -2.97 -23.54
N VAL A 275 -9.23 -2.05 -23.72
CA VAL A 275 -10.11 -1.64 -22.62
C VAL A 275 -10.98 -2.83 -22.28
N GLN A 276 -10.74 -3.45 -21.16
CA GLN A 276 -11.73 -4.30 -20.54
C GLN A 276 -12.76 -3.35 -19.94
N ASP A 277 -14.04 -3.56 -20.25
CA ASP A 277 -15.11 -3.03 -19.41
C ASP A 277 -14.89 -3.69 -18.04
N ASP A 278 -14.01 -3.10 -17.24
CA ASP A 278 -13.96 -3.42 -15.83
C ASP A 278 -15.35 -3.07 -15.32
N ASP A 279 -16.14 -4.08 -15.02
CA ASP A 279 -17.25 -3.93 -14.11
C ASP A 279 -16.68 -3.17 -12.92
N LEU A 280 -16.95 -1.86 -12.84
CA LEU A 280 -16.50 -0.96 -11.76
C LEU A 280 -17.10 -1.36 -10.40
N SER A 281 -17.71 -2.54 -10.34
CA SER A 281 -18.04 -3.16 -9.07
C SER A 281 -16.72 -3.60 -8.41
N THR A 282 -16.15 -2.74 -7.59
CA THR A 282 -15.08 -3.07 -6.65
C THR A 282 -15.44 -4.26 -5.72
N GLN A 283 -16.53 -4.95 -6.02
CA GLN A 283 -17.12 -6.05 -5.27
C GLN A 283 -17.42 -7.30 -6.12
N VAL A 284 -16.73 -7.49 -7.26
CA VAL A 284 -16.88 -8.71 -8.08
C VAL A 284 -16.61 -10.00 -7.28
N ASN A 285 -15.82 -9.92 -6.20
CA ASN A 285 -15.58 -11.04 -5.30
C ASN A 285 -16.51 -11.08 -4.07
N LEU A 286 -17.47 -10.17 -3.97
CA LEU A 286 -18.46 -10.13 -2.88
C LEU A 286 -19.88 -10.36 -3.38
N ASN A 287 -20.03 -11.08 -4.50
CA ASN A 287 -21.33 -11.59 -4.89
C ASN A 287 -21.73 -12.69 -3.87
N PRO A 288 -22.71 -12.46 -2.99
CA PRO A 288 -23.08 -13.43 -1.96
C PRO A 288 -23.52 -14.78 -2.54
N LYS A 289 -23.86 -14.84 -3.83
CA LYS A 289 -24.28 -16.08 -4.51
C LYS A 289 -23.12 -16.96 -4.98
N GLU A 290 -21.89 -16.47 -5.01
CA GLU A 290 -20.73 -17.22 -5.49
C GLU A 290 -19.71 -17.52 -4.38
N SER A 291 -20.02 -17.20 -3.12
CA SER A 291 -19.11 -17.57 -2.02
C SER A 291 -19.19 -19.08 -1.80
N GLU A 292 -18.04 -19.74 -1.75
CA GLU A 292 -17.94 -21.16 -1.36
C GLU A 292 -18.68 -21.45 -0.05
N PHE A 293 -18.76 -20.46 0.83
CA PHE A 293 -19.50 -20.53 2.09
C PHE A 293 -21.02 -20.74 1.89
N GLU A 294 -21.66 -20.05 0.92
CA GLU A 294 -23.10 -20.25 0.62
C GLU A 294 -23.36 -21.64 0.08
N LEU A 295 -22.49 -22.12 -0.81
CA LEU A 295 -22.58 -23.47 -1.33
C LEU A 295 -22.46 -24.52 -0.22
N TYR A 296 -21.49 -24.37 0.71
CA TYR A 296 -21.36 -25.26 1.86
C TYR A 296 -22.53 -25.14 2.83
N LYS A 297 -23.07 -23.94 3.06
CA LYS A 297 -24.27 -23.71 3.87
C LYS A 297 -25.46 -24.46 3.29
N ASP A 298 -25.73 -24.30 2.00
CA ASP A 298 -26.86 -24.97 1.33
C ASP A 298 -26.70 -26.50 1.36
N ILE A 299 -25.54 -27.03 1.04
CA ILE A 299 -25.26 -28.47 1.15
C ILE A 299 -25.51 -28.96 2.57
N THR A 300 -25.11 -28.21 3.58
CA THR A 300 -25.32 -28.58 5.00
C THR A 300 -26.81 -28.59 5.35
N ILE A 301 -27.57 -27.57 4.94
CA ILE A 301 -29.01 -27.49 5.24
C ILE A 301 -29.77 -28.62 4.54
N TYR A 302 -29.49 -28.86 3.24
CA TYR A 302 -30.17 -29.96 2.52
C TYR A 302 -29.78 -31.33 3.05
N SER A 303 -28.53 -31.53 3.49
CA SER A 303 -28.14 -32.79 4.14
C SER A 303 -28.85 -32.98 5.48
N LEU A 304 -29.03 -31.94 6.27
CA LEU A 304 -29.79 -32.00 7.53
C LEU A 304 -31.26 -32.34 7.27
N ILE A 305 -31.90 -31.70 6.30
CA ILE A 305 -33.27 -32.03 5.88
C ILE A 305 -33.37 -33.50 5.49
N ALA A 306 -32.44 -34.00 4.66
CA ALA A 306 -32.43 -35.42 4.25
C ALA A 306 -32.27 -36.39 5.43
N ILE A 307 -31.39 -36.10 6.37
CA ILE A 307 -31.15 -36.90 7.58
C ILE A 307 -32.43 -36.96 8.44
N PHE A 308 -33.08 -35.82 8.69
CA PHE A 308 -34.30 -35.79 9.50
C PHE A 308 -35.50 -36.45 8.81
N LEU A 309 -35.58 -36.37 7.46
CA LEU A 309 -36.57 -37.14 6.71
C LEU A 309 -36.31 -38.65 6.76
N LEU A 310 -35.07 -39.11 6.68
CA LEU A 310 -34.70 -40.52 6.86
C LEU A 310 -35.04 -41.00 8.28
N PHE A 311 -34.76 -40.21 9.30
CA PHE A 311 -35.15 -40.51 10.66
C PHE A 311 -36.69 -40.64 10.82
N PHE A 312 -37.46 -39.78 10.14
CA PHE A 312 -38.92 -39.90 10.12
C PHE A 312 -39.36 -41.21 9.45
N ILE A 313 -38.80 -41.59 8.32
CA ILE A 313 -39.14 -42.82 7.61
C ILE A 313 -38.83 -44.06 8.46
N PHE A 314 -37.63 -44.15 9.04
CA PHE A 314 -37.21 -45.33 9.79
C PHE A 314 -37.81 -45.42 11.22
N LYS A 315 -37.94 -44.31 11.91
CA LYS A 315 -38.38 -44.25 13.31
C LYS A 315 -39.83 -43.78 13.49
N LYS A 316 -40.49 -43.34 12.41
CA LYS A 316 -41.84 -42.73 12.41
C LYS A 316 -42.00 -41.63 13.47
N SER A 317 -40.92 -40.87 13.73
CA SER A 317 -40.90 -39.81 14.74
C SER A 317 -41.39 -38.50 14.13
N TYR A 318 -42.59 -38.05 14.53
CA TYR A 318 -43.15 -36.77 14.07
C TYR A 318 -42.31 -35.57 14.47
N TYR A 319 -41.50 -35.62 15.50
CA TYR A 319 -40.55 -34.56 15.88
C TYR A 319 -39.48 -34.34 14.80
N SER A 320 -38.99 -35.44 14.20
CA SER A 320 -38.03 -35.33 13.09
C SER A 320 -38.63 -34.66 11.84
N LEU A 321 -39.93 -34.95 11.56
CA LEU A 321 -40.63 -34.31 10.46
C LEU A 321 -40.78 -32.79 10.68
N ILE A 322 -41.16 -32.38 11.90
CA ILE A 322 -41.29 -30.96 12.26
C ILE A 322 -39.96 -30.24 12.05
N ILE A 323 -38.84 -30.83 12.50
CA ILE A 323 -37.50 -30.24 12.33
C ILE A 323 -37.14 -30.13 10.85
N ALA A 324 -37.40 -31.13 10.02
CA ALA A 324 -37.17 -31.09 8.58
C ALA A 324 -37.98 -29.96 7.90
N ILE A 325 -39.24 -29.78 8.33
CA ILE A 325 -40.11 -28.69 7.82
C ILE A 325 -39.54 -27.34 8.21
N VAL A 326 -39.06 -27.16 9.45
CA VAL A 326 -38.47 -25.89 9.89
C VAL A 326 -37.23 -25.55 9.07
N PHE A 327 -36.31 -26.49 8.81
CA PHE A 327 -35.17 -26.29 7.94
C PHE A 327 -35.58 -26.01 6.47
N GLY A 328 -36.65 -26.66 5.99
CA GLY A 328 -37.19 -26.40 4.66
C GLY A 328 -37.74 -24.97 4.52
N ILE A 329 -38.49 -24.49 5.52
CA ILE A 329 -38.99 -23.12 5.57
C ILE A 329 -37.82 -22.13 5.62
N TYR A 330 -36.81 -22.37 6.46
CA TYR A 330 -35.61 -21.56 6.55
C TYR A 330 -34.91 -21.46 5.21
N SER A 331 -34.65 -22.59 4.53
CA SER A 331 -34.03 -22.62 3.20
C SER A 331 -34.84 -21.84 2.15
N PHE A 332 -36.17 -21.90 2.22
CA PHE A 332 -37.05 -21.17 1.30
C PHE A 332 -36.97 -19.65 1.49
N TYR A 333 -36.85 -19.15 2.73
CA TYR A 333 -36.69 -17.73 3.01
C TYR A 333 -35.28 -17.24 2.70
N ASP A 334 -34.27 -18.03 2.99
CA ASP A 334 -32.86 -17.70 2.78
C ASP A 334 -32.51 -17.62 1.27
N ASN A 335 -33.17 -18.42 0.43
CA ASN A 335 -33.01 -18.41 -1.03
C ASN A 335 -33.74 -17.26 -1.74
N LYS A 336 -34.35 -16.31 -1.02
CA LYS A 336 -34.89 -15.05 -1.58
C LYS A 336 -34.05 -13.85 -1.14
N PRO A 337 -32.77 -13.74 -1.55
CA PRO A 337 -31.86 -12.73 -1.04
C PRO A 337 -32.18 -11.31 -1.50
N PHE A 338 -33.03 -11.15 -2.53
CA PHE A 338 -33.28 -9.83 -3.15
C PHE A 338 -34.76 -9.54 -3.25
N SER A 339 -35.19 -8.36 -2.79
CA SER A 339 -36.49 -7.80 -3.11
C SER A 339 -36.35 -6.88 -4.33
N ASP A 340 -37.33 -6.93 -5.22
CA ASP A 340 -37.42 -5.99 -6.35
C ASP A 340 -37.93 -4.65 -5.83
N ALA A 341 -37.34 -3.56 -6.34
CA ALA A 341 -37.74 -2.20 -6.05
C ALA A 341 -37.47 -1.31 -7.26
N THR A 342 -38.05 -0.14 -7.29
CA THR A 342 -37.86 0.82 -8.39
C THR A 342 -36.94 1.95 -7.92
N LEU A 343 -35.87 2.18 -8.67
CA LEU A 343 -35.02 3.36 -8.54
C LEU A 343 -35.63 4.53 -9.29
N LYS A 344 -35.78 5.68 -8.65
CA LYS A 344 -36.35 6.89 -9.28
C LYS A 344 -35.43 7.47 -10.36
N ALA A 345 -35.98 8.24 -11.27
CA ALA A 345 -35.17 9.02 -12.21
C ALA A 345 -34.31 10.07 -11.48
N ASN A 346 -33.12 10.38 -12.01
CA ASN A 346 -32.14 11.30 -11.47
C ASN A 346 -31.53 10.88 -10.09
N SER A 347 -31.69 9.62 -9.74
CA SER A 347 -31.08 9.08 -8.50
C SER A 347 -29.59 8.84 -8.66
N GLU A 348 -28.82 9.29 -7.68
CA GLU A 348 -27.36 9.11 -7.63
C GLU A 348 -27.00 7.77 -7.02
N VAL A 349 -26.30 6.90 -7.78
CA VAL A 349 -25.76 5.65 -7.27
C VAL A 349 -24.30 5.85 -6.90
N LYS A 350 -23.98 5.58 -5.64
CA LYS A 350 -22.68 5.83 -5.00
C LYS A 350 -21.93 4.55 -4.69
N ILE A 351 -20.60 4.62 -4.65
CA ILE A 351 -19.74 3.48 -4.30
C ILE A 351 -19.89 3.11 -2.82
N LEU A 352 -20.03 4.11 -1.93
CA LEU A 352 -20.14 3.92 -0.48
C LEU A 352 -21.41 4.60 0.07
N PRO A 353 -21.98 4.12 1.19
CA PRO A 353 -23.17 4.69 1.82
C PRO A 353 -22.85 5.98 2.61
N THR A 354 -22.23 6.97 1.96
CA THR A 354 -21.85 8.25 2.56
C THR A 354 -22.21 9.42 1.65
N ASN A 355 -22.42 10.61 2.24
CA ASN A 355 -22.79 11.80 1.47
C ASN A 355 -21.71 12.22 0.45
N ASN A 356 -20.42 12.05 0.80
CA ASN A 356 -19.29 12.48 -0.01
C ASN A 356 -18.66 11.35 -0.85
N SER A 357 -19.40 10.26 -1.05
CA SER A 357 -18.94 9.17 -1.90
C SER A 357 -19.02 9.51 -3.37
N THR A 358 -18.14 8.93 -4.16
CA THR A 358 -18.13 9.05 -5.62
C THR A 358 -19.43 8.48 -6.20
N ILE A 359 -20.09 9.29 -7.06
CA ILE A 359 -21.23 8.87 -7.86
C ILE A 359 -20.67 8.19 -9.10
N PHE A 360 -21.05 6.95 -9.37
CA PHE A 360 -20.59 6.23 -10.56
C PHE A 360 -21.71 6.00 -11.58
N TYR A 361 -22.98 6.21 -11.18
CA TYR A 361 -24.12 6.07 -12.05
C TYR A 361 -25.24 7.03 -11.62
N ILE A 362 -25.92 7.64 -12.59
CA ILE A 362 -27.14 8.44 -12.39
C ILE A 362 -28.23 7.81 -13.23
N SER A 363 -29.40 7.58 -12.63
CA SER A 363 -30.53 6.96 -13.33
C SER A 363 -31.25 7.98 -14.19
N ASP A 364 -31.23 7.84 -15.53
CA ASP A 364 -31.94 8.76 -16.44
C ASP A 364 -33.46 8.58 -16.39
N LYS A 365 -33.93 7.42 -16.01
CA LYS A 365 -35.36 7.04 -15.95
C LYS A 365 -35.62 6.07 -14.80
N PRO A 366 -36.85 5.94 -14.31
CA PRO A 366 -37.20 4.92 -13.35
C PRO A 366 -36.84 3.53 -13.87
N GLN A 367 -36.13 2.73 -13.07
CA GLN A 367 -35.68 1.39 -13.45
C GLN A 367 -35.86 0.40 -12.32
N SER A 368 -36.17 -0.85 -12.65
CA SER A 368 -36.21 -1.94 -11.66
C SER A 368 -34.81 -2.31 -11.22
N VAL A 369 -34.64 -2.44 -9.94
CA VAL A 369 -33.36 -2.83 -9.31
C VAL A 369 -33.61 -3.87 -8.21
N LYS A 370 -32.60 -4.66 -7.91
CA LYS A 370 -32.66 -5.64 -6.82
C LYS A 370 -32.03 -5.05 -5.56
N VAL A 371 -32.78 -5.03 -4.47
CA VAL A 371 -32.32 -4.58 -3.16
C VAL A 371 -31.54 -5.72 -2.50
N MET A 372 -30.28 -5.47 -2.19
CA MET A 372 -29.39 -6.43 -1.53
C MET A 372 -29.37 -6.25 -0.01
N SER A 373 -29.29 -5.01 0.46
CA SER A 373 -29.37 -4.68 1.89
C SER A 373 -29.86 -3.25 2.07
N LYS A 374 -30.39 -2.93 3.24
CA LYS A 374 -30.89 -1.61 3.59
C LYS A 374 -30.36 -1.20 4.97
N ASN A 375 -29.86 0.01 5.08
CA ASN A 375 -29.52 0.63 6.35
C ASN A 375 -30.39 1.88 6.58
N ASN A 376 -30.14 2.64 7.66
CA ASN A 376 -30.98 3.75 8.07
C ASN A 376 -31.12 4.87 7.01
N LYS A 377 -30.15 5.08 6.13
CA LYS A 377 -30.12 6.19 5.17
C LYS A 377 -29.94 5.73 3.71
N TYR A 378 -29.34 4.57 3.49
CA TYR A 378 -28.96 4.10 2.18
C TYR A 378 -29.41 2.66 1.96
N THR A 379 -29.75 2.37 0.71
CA THR A 379 -30.08 1.02 0.23
C THR A 379 -29.02 0.56 -0.74
N LYS A 380 -28.47 -0.64 -0.53
CA LYS A 380 -27.55 -1.30 -1.46
C LYS A 380 -28.36 -1.99 -2.54
N ILE A 381 -28.09 -1.64 -3.80
CA ILE A 381 -28.84 -2.14 -4.96
C ILE A 381 -27.92 -2.81 -5.97
N LEU A 382 -28.50 -3.76 -6.70
CA LEU A 382 -27.90 -4.37 -7.87
C LEU A 382 -28.67 -3.83 -9.11
N LEU A 383 -27.95 -3.15 -10.00
CA LEU A 383 -28.44 -2.63 -11.26
C LEU A 383 -28.55 -3.73 -12.32
N GLU A 384 -29.28 -3.51 -13.41
CA GLU A 384 -29.42 -4.45 -14.53
C GLU A 384 -28.08 -4.79 -15.19
N ASN A 385 -27.15 -3.85 -15.24
CA ASN A 385 -25.77 -4.04 -15.74
C ASN A 385 -24.86 -4.82 -14.78
N LYS A 386 -25.41 -5.43 -13.72
CA LYS A 386 -24.72 -6.17 -12.64
C LYS A 386 -23.85 -5.31 -11.73
N ASN A 387 -23.87 -3.99 -11.85
CA ASN A 387 -23.13 -3.11 -10.95
C ASN A 387 -23.86 -2.98 -9.62
N ILE A 388 -23.08 -2.95 -8.53
CA ILE A 388 -23.61 -2.81 -7.17
C ILE A 388 -23.24 -1.42 -6.65
N GLY A 389 -24.25 -0.72 -6.09
CA GLY A 389 -24.04 0.59 -5.52
C GLY A 389 -24.98 0.90 -4.37
N TRP A 390 -24.82 2.09 -3.81
CA TRP A 390 -25.61 2.60 -2.72
C TRP A 390 -26.43 3.81 -3.17
N VAL A 391 -27.72 3.79 -2.89
CA VAL A 391 -28.65 4.90 -3.15
C VAL A 391 -29.28 5.34 -1.86
N LYS A 392 -29.74 6.60 -1.81
CA LYS A 392 -30.50 7.07 -0.65
C LYS A 392 -31.85 6.36 -0.61
N ASN A 393 -32.36 6.10 0.60
CA ASN A 393 -33.65 5.45 0.78
C ASN A 393 -34.80 6.25 0.20
N GLU A 394 -34.69 7.58 0.10
CA GLU A 394 -35.68 8.49 -0.51
C GLU A 394 -35.80 8.35 -2.03
N ASP A 395 -34.77 7.80 -2.67
CA ASP A 395 -34.69 7.60 -4.12
C ASP A 395 -35.25 6.22 -4.56
N MET A 396 -35.78 5.44 -3.62
CA MET A 396 -36.35 4.10 -3.85
C MET A 396 -37.89 4.10 -3.69
N GLU A 397 -38.57 3.31 -4.51
CA GLU A 397 -40.00 2.99 -4.41
C GLU A 397 -40.25 1.49 -4.33
#